data_fe0c6f306355b13346edcd7a1fc7126b
#
_entry.id   fe0c6f306355b13346edcd7a1fc7126b
#
_cell.length_a   1.000
_cell.length_b   1.000
_cell.length_c   1.000
_cell.angle_alpha   90.00
_cell.angle_beta   90.00
_cell.angle_gamma   90.00
#
_symmetry.space_group_name_H-M   'P 1'
#
loop_
_entity.id
_entity.type
_entity.pdbx_description
1 polymer ?
#
loop_
_entity_poly.entity_id
_entity_poly.type
_entity_poly.pdbx_seq_one_letter_code
_entity_poly.pdbx_strand_id
1 'polypeptide(L)'
;AGTGQKIVTHAISLVDVAKETRRALKGGAQSEYIAPKSQAETQDLLFLFENQSPDDLRRLVTIDWAKTHITFRVRWREATAFGDLLATIQNSVETHLGDAVKVSGTGPVYVGSRLVSVMLSDLAVSFGTAFLFVALFMIIMLRDLKLGLIAMLPNLFPITVVVGVMGLTGIPLDLNTLLIASIALG
;
A
#
# COMPACT_ATOMS: atom_id res chain seq x y z
N ALA A 1 -20.07 -6.95 -0.39
CA ALA A 1 -20.48 -6.23 -1.60
C ALA A 1 -19.67 -4.94 -1.65
N GLY A 2 -18.54 -4.97 -2.38
CA GLY A 2 -17.59 -3.86 -2.42
C GLY A 2 -18.17 -2.66 -3.12
N THR A 3 -18.26 -1.57 -2.41
CA THR A 3 -18.56 -0.26 -2.97
C THR A 3 -17.41 0.12 -3.89
N GLY A 4 -17.62 0.05 -5.21
CA GLY A 4 -16.61 0.31 -6.24
C GLY A 4 -16.16 1.77 -6.34
N GLN A 5 -15.76 2.38 -5.25
CA GLN A 5 -15.09 3.67 -5.29
C GLN A 5 -13.67 3.45 -5.81
N LYS A 6 -13.40 3.99 -7.00
CA LYS A 6 -12.05 3.98 -7.60
C LYS A 6 -11.04 4.55 -6.60
N ILE A 7 -10.20 3.69 -6.04
CA ILE A 7 -9.10 4.07 -5.15
C ILE A 7 -8.08 4.89 -5.96
N VAL A 8 -7.79 4.46 -7.18
CA VAL A 8 -6.90 5.16 -8.11
C VAL A 8 -7.69 6.24 -8.84
N THR A 9 -7.28 7.48 -8.68
CA THR A 9 -7.90 8.63 -9.36
C THR A 9 -7.20 8.98 -10.66
N HIS A 10 -5.89 8.77 -10.74
CA HIS A 10 -5.08 9.08 -11.91
C HIS A 10 -3.83 8.22 -11.92
N ALA A 11 -3.38 7.87 -13.11
CA ALA A 11 -2.10 7.21 -13.33
C ALA A 11 -1.30 8.00 -14.36
N ILE A 12 -0.02 8.17 -14.14
CA ILE A 12 0.91 8.84 -15.05
C ILE A 12 2.03 7.87 -15.37
N SER A 13 2.29 7.68 -16.63
CA SER A 13 3.32 6.79 -17.16
C SER A 13 4.09 7.44 -18.31
N LEU A 14 5.17 6.82 -18.73
CA LEU A 14 5.90 7.23 -19.93
C LEU A 14 5.04 7.24 -21.20
N VAL A 15 4.05 6.34 -21.26
CA VAL A 15 3.09 6.27 -22.38
C VAL A 15 2.21 7.52 -22.44
N ASP A 16 1.87 8.10 -21.28
CA ASP A 16 1.06 9.32 -21.23
C ASP A 16 1.85 10.54 -21.73
N VAL A 17 3.16 10.57 -21.48
CA VAL A 17 4.07 11.57 -22.07
C VAL A 17 4.08 11.44 -23.59
N ALA A 18 4.24 10.23 -24.12
CA ALA A 18 4.24 10.02 -25.57
C ALA A 18 2.91 10.43 -26.21
N LYS A 19 1.76 10.12 -25.58
CA LYS A 19 0.44 10.55 -26.04
C LYS A 19 0.30 12.07 -26.07
N GLU A 20 0.77 12.74 -25.01
CA GLU A 20 0.69 14.20 -24.91
C GLU A 20 1.59 14.89 -25.93
N THR A 21 2.81 14.41 -26.11
CA THR A 21 3.73 14.91 -27.14
C THR A 21 3.13 14.76 -28.54
N ARG A 22 2.53 13.60 -28.83
CA ARG A 22 1.80 13.37 -30.08
C ARG A 22 0.66 14.37 -30.26
N ARG A 23 -0.16 14.53 -29.25
CA ARG A 23 -1.26 15.49 -29.28
C ARG A 23 -0.78 16.91 -29.58
N ALA A 24 0.28 17.35 -28.90
CA ALA A 24 0.85 18.67 -29.08
C ALA A 24 1.36 18.89 -30.53
N LEU A 25 2.05 17.90 -31.08
CA LEU A 25 2.57 17.95 -32.45
C LEU A 25 1.45 18.01 -33.52
N LYS A 26 0.30 17.41 -33.22
CA LYS A 26 -0.85 17.33 -34.16
C LYS A 26 -1.91 18.39 -33.92
N GLY A 27 -1.54 19.56 -33.37
CA GLY A 27 -2.43 20.69 -33.21
C GLY A 27 -3.32 20.69 -31.97
N GLY A 28 -3.04 19.79 -30.97
CA GLY A 28 -3.67 19.82 -29.66
C GLY A 28 -5.04 19.14 -29.55
N ALA A 29 -5.57 18.56 -30.64
CA ALA A 29 -6.88 17.90 -30.63
C ALA A 29 -6.89 16.69 -29.69
N GLN A 30 -7.95 16.52 -28.89
CA GLN A 30 -8.09 15.42 -27.96
C GLN A 30 -8.16 14.04 -28.66
N SER A 31 -8.60 13.99 -29.90
CA SER A 31 -8.59 12.78 -30.72
C SER A 31 -7.20 12.23 -31.00
N GLU A 32 -6.15 13.07 -30.89
CA GLU A 32 -4.76 12.69 -31.10
C GLU A 32 -4.05 12.21 -29.81
N TYR A 33 -4.74 12.24 -28.66
CA TYR A 33 -4.26 11.65 -27.40
C TYR A 33 -4.39 10.14 -27.42
N ILE A 34 -3.64 9.50 -28.32
CA ILE A 34 -3.62 8.03 -28.50
C ILE A 34 -2.19 7.49 -28.37
N ALA A 35 -2.08 6.25 -27.92
CA ALA A 35 -0.78 5.61 -27.80
C ALA A 35 -0.09 5.50 -29.15
N PRO A 36 1.27 5.67 -29.19
CA PRO A 36 2.03 5.45 -30.41
C PRO A 36 1.83 4.02 -30.91
N LYS A 37 1.82 3.86 -32.24
CA LYS A 37 1.50 2.58 -32.89
C LYS A 37 2.73 1.71 -33.17
N SER A 38 3.93 2.31 -33.11
CA SER A 38 5.19 1.63 -33.39
C SER A 38 6.28 2.05 -32.42
N GLN A 39 7.32 1.23 -32.33
CA GLN A 39 8.51 1.54 -31.53
C GLN A 39 9.22 2.80 -32.07
N ALA A 40 9.32 2.94 -33.38
CA ALA A 40 9.94 4.12 -34.01
C ALA A 40 9.21 5.40 -33.63
N GLU A 41 7.86 5.42 -33.75
CA GLU A 41 7.04 6.57 -33.35
C GLU A 41 7.23 6.91 -31.86
N THR A 42 7.32 5.89 -31.01
CA THR A 42 7.58 6.09 -29.57
C THR A 42 8.94 6.74 -29.32
N GLN A 43 9.98 6.28 -30.01
CA GLN A 43 11.33 6.85 -29.90
C GLN A 43 11.36 8.31 -30.36
N ASP A 44 10.75 8.62 -31.49
CA ASP A 44 10.70 9.99 -32.03
C ASP A 44 9.97 10.93 -31.06
N LEU A 45 8.82 10.51 -30.51
CA LEU A 45 8.06 11.32 -29.56
C LEU A 45 8.81 11.57 -28.25
N LEU A 46 9.48 10.54 -27.72
CA LEU A 46 10.27 10.67 -26.51
C LEU A 46 11.52 11.51 -26.73
N PHE A 47 12.18 11.37 -27.87
CA PHE A 47 13.31 12.22 -28.25
C PHE A 47 12.94 13.70 -28.36
N LEU A 48 11.78 14.01 -28.95
CA LEU A 48 11.27 15.38 -29.00
C LEU A 48 10.97 15.94 -27.60
N PHE A 49 10.37 15.12 -26.74
CA PHE A 49 10.10 15.51 -25.36
C PHE A 49 11.38 15.71 -24.55
N GLU A 50 12.39 14.83 -24.73
CA GLU A 50 13.70 14.93 -24.07
C GLU A 50 14.40 16.26 -24.43
N ASN A 51 14.36 16.66 -25.69
CA ASN A 51 14.95 17.94 -26.13
C ASN A 51 14.25 19.16 -25.53
N GLN A 52 12.97 19.05 -25.23
CA GLN A 52 12.17 20.16 -24.68
C GLN A 52 12.19 20.21 -23.16
N SER A 53 12.14 19.04 -22.49
CA SER A 53 12.03 18.89 -21.02
C SER A 53 12.82 17.68 -20.53
N PRO A 54 14.17 17.72 -20.58
CA PRO A 54 15.01 16.58 -20.20
C PRO A 54 14.84 16.19 -18.72
N ASP A 55 14.65 17.16 -17.83
CA ASP A 55 14.50 16.91 -16.40
C ASP A 55 13.19 16.21 -16.08
N ASP A 56 12.13 16.49 -16.79
CA ASP A 56 10.83 15.82 -16.59
C ASP A 56 10.86 14.38 -17.11
N LEU A 57 11.56 14.13 -18.22
CA LEU A 57 11.77 12.77 -18.70
C LEU A 57 12.58 11.93 -17.71
N ARG A 58 13.65 12.50 -17.16
CA ARG A 58 14.50 11.83 -16.16
C ARG A 58 13.79 11.49 -14.86
N ARG A 59 12.69 12.14 -14.58
CA ARG A 59 11.81 11.78 -13.45
C ARG A 59 10.99 10.52 -13.72
N LEU A 60 10.80 10.12 -14.96
CA LEU A 60 9.98 8.99 -15.36
C LEU A 60 10.79 7.77 -15.76
N VAL A 61 12.00 7.99 -16.28
CA VAL A 61 12.87 6.94 -16.80
C VAL A 61 14.32 7.19 -16.43
N THR A 62 15.08 6.12 -16.20
CA THR A 62 16.53 6.20 -15.96
C THR A 62 17.29 6.49 -17.26
N ILE A 63 18.50 7.05 -17.14
CA ILE A 63 19.34 7.45 -18.30
C ILE A 63 19.65 6.27 -19.23
N ASP A 64 19.78 5.07 -18.65
CA ASP A 64 20.04 3.82 -19.37
C ASP A 64 18.77 3.17 -19.94
N TRP A 65 17.61 3.80 -19.76
CA TRP A 65 16.28 3.30 -20.17
C TRP A 65 15.91 1.92 -19.58
N ALA A 66 16.65 1.49 -18.57
CA ALA A 66 16.44 0.18 -17.94
C ALA A 66 15.29 0.16 -16.95
N LYS A 67 14.91 1.32 -16.39
CA LYS A 67 13.85 1.43 -15.40
C LYS A 67 12.92 2.59 -15.73
N THR A 68 11.64 2.33 -15.59
CA THR A 68 10.59 3.36 -15.64
C THR A 68 9.66 3.18 -14.46
N HIS A 69 8.87 4.20 -14.12
CA HIS A 69 7.86 4.09 -13.09
C HIS A 69 6.50 4.59 -13.56
N ILE A 70 5.47 4.06 -12.95
CA ILE A 70 4.10 4.50 -13.10
C ILE A 70 3.69 5.11 -11.77
N THR A 71 3.29 6.39 -11.80
CA THR A 71 2.80 7.08 -10.60
C THR A 71 1.29 6.98 -10.53
N PHE A 72 0.80 6.39 -9.44
CA PHE A 72 -0.63 6.33 -9.16
C PHE A 72 -0.99 7.40 -8.13
N ARG A 73 -1.94 8.26 -8.46
CA ARG A 73 -2.57 9.15 -7.50
C ARG A 73 -3.75 8.41 -6.89
N VAL A 74 -3.66 8.17 -5.58
CA VAL A 74 -4.69 7.46 -4.81
C VAL A 74 -5.37 8.39 -3.83
N ARG A 75 -6.66 8.17 -3.56
CA ARG A 75 -7.34 8.85 -2.45
C ARG A 75 -6.87 8.24 -1.15
N TRP A 76 -6.67 9.08 -0.14
CA TRP A 76 -6.31 8.59 1.20
C TRP A 76 -7.38 7.61 1.70
N ARG A 77 -6.95 6.46 2.08
CA ARG A 77 -7.73 5.38 2.69
C ARG A 77 -6.92 4.75 3.80
N GLU A 78 -7.54 3.85 4.53
CA GLU A 78 -6.89 3.00 5.51
C GLU A 78 -5.69 2.26 4.89
N ALA A 79 -4.61 2.13 5.66
CA ALA A 79 -3.38 1.48 5.18
C ALA A 79 -3.63 0.05 4.68
N THR A 80 -4.58 -0.66 5.30
CA THR A 80 -4.99 -2.03 4.93
C THR A 80 -5.67 -2.12 3.56
N ALA A 81 -6.38 -1.06 3.13
CA ALA A 81 -7.06 -1.03 1.83
C ALA A 81 -6.09 -1.00 0.63
N PHE A 82 -4.84 -0.63 0.85
CA PHE A 82 -3.82 -0.60 -0.21
C PHE A 82 -3.21 -1.97 -0.49
N GLY A 83 -3.33 -2.94 0.41
CA GLY A 83 -2.85 -4.31 0.20
C GLY A 83 -3.49 -4.96 -1.03
N ASP A 84 -4.82 -4.88 -1.13
CA ASP A 84 -5.58 -5.45 -2.25
C ASP A 84 -5.27 -4.75 -3.58
N LEU A 85 -5.07 -3.42 -3.54
CA LEU A 85 -4.66 -2.66 -4.72
C LEU A 85 -3.28 -3.11 -5.22
N LEU A 86 -2.33 -3.27 -4.32
CA LEU A 86 -0.97 -3.71 -4.67
C LEU A 86 -0.97 -5.13 -5.23
N ALA A 87 -1.72 -6.05 -4.62
CA ALA A 87 -1.89 -7.40 -5.13
C ALA A 87 -2.51 -7.41 -6.54
N THR A 88 -3.52 -6.58 -6.77
CA THR A 88 -4.17 -6.42 -8.08
C THR A 88 -3.19 -5.91 -9.14
N ILE A 89 -2.37 -4.90 -8.79
CA ILE A 89 -1.35 -4.35 -9.69
C ILE A 89 -0.30 -5.43 -10.02
N GLN A 90 0.21 -6.14 -9.02
CA GLN A 90 1.19 -7.21 -9.22
C GLN A 90 0.65 -8.31 -10.11
N ASN A 91 -0.54 -8.83 -9.83
CA ASN A 91 -1.19 -9.85 -10.65
C ASN A 91 -1.43 -9.37 -12.09
N SER A 92 -1.80 -8.10 -12.28
CA SER A 92 -1.99 -7.53 -13.61
C SER A 92 -0.69 -7.46 -14.39
N VAL A 93 0.42 -7.11 -13.73
CA VAL A 93 1.73 -7.06 -14.36
C VAL A 93 2.22 -8.47 -14.72
N GLU A 94 2.12 -9.42 -13.79
CA GLU A 94 2.48 -10.82 -14.05
C GLU A 94 1.68 -11.41 -15.22
N THR A 95 0.38 -11.09 -15.28
CA THR A 95 -0.49 -11.60 -16.36
C THR A 95 -0.14 -11.03 -17.74
N HIS A 96 0.25 -9.75 -17.83
CA HIS A 96 0.47 -9.08 -19.11
C HIS A 96 1.93 -9.01 -19.54
N LEU A 97 2.87 -9.00 -18.62
CA LEU A 97 4.31 -8.82 -18.88
C LEU A 97 5.13 -10.07 -18.49
N GLY A 98 4.55 -11.00 -17.72
CA GLY A 98 5.25 -12.19 -17.25
C GLY A 98 6.56 -11.86 -16.53
N ASP A 99 7.57 -12.71 -16.70
CA ASP A 99 8.90 -12.55 -16.10
C ASP A 99 9.80 -11.53 -16.83
N ALA A 100 9.28 -10.89 -17.89
CA ALA A 100 10.08 -9.95 -18.70
C ALA A 100 10.41 -8.66 -17.92
N VAL A 101 9.64 -8.32 -16.89
CA VAL A 101 9.78 -7.08 -16.13
C VAL A 101 9.66 -7.33 -14.62
N LYS A 102 10.65 -6.88 -13.87
CA LYS A 102 10.59 -6.90 -12.40
C LYS A 102 9.90 -5.64 -11.88
N VAL A 103 8.78 -5.81 -11.18
CA VAL A 103 8.01 -4.72 -10.61
C VAL A 103 8.24 -4.62 -9.10
N SER A 104 8.44 -3.41 -8.62
CA SER A 104 8.52 -3.11 -7.19
C SER A 104 7.68 -1.88 -6.84
N GLY A 105 6.90 -1.99 -5.77
CA GLY A 105 6.17 -0.85 -5.23
C GLY A 105 7.09 0.10 -4.47
N THR A 106 6.83 1.41 -4.59
CA THR A 106 7.53 2.44 -3.84
C THR A 106 6.59 3.61 -3.53
N GLY A 107 7.08 4.57 -2.77
CA GLY A 107 6.33 5.76 -2.40
C GLY A 107 5.69 5.69 -1.02
N PRO A 108 5.22 6.84 -0.48
CA PRO A 108 4.80 6.97 0.91
C PRO A 108 3.60 6.08 1.25
N VAL A 109 2.68 5.89 0.33
CA VAL A 109 1.50 5.02 0.54
C VAL A 109 1.93 3.55 0.64
N TYR A 110 2.81 3.08 -0.25
CA TYR A 110 3.32 1.72 -0.23
C TYR A 110 4.12 1.43 1.04
N VAL A 111 5.07 2.31 1.37
CA VAL A 111 5.90 2.16 2.57
C VAL A 111 5.03 2.24 3.83
N GLY A 112 4.11 3.20 3.89
CA GLY A 112 3.20 3.37 5.02
C GLY A 112 2.30 2.15 5.25
N SER A 113 1.69 1.59 4.20
CA SER A 113 0.85 0.39 4.34
C SER A 113 1.65 -0.82 4.84
N ARG A 114 2.88 -0.98 4.35
CA ARG A 114 3.76 -2.06 4.79
C ARG A 114 4.23 -1.89 6.23
N LEU A 115 4.57 -0.66 6.62
CA LEU A 115 4.94 -0.35 8.01
C LEU A 115 3.79 -0.66 8.97
N VAL A 116 2.57 -0.22 8.66
CA VAL A 116 1.39 -0.52 9.51
C VAL A 116 1.18 -2.04 9.64
N SER A 117 1.29 -2.80 8.56
CA SER A 117 1.16 -4.25 8.60
C SER A 117 2.22 -4.92 9.48
N VAL A 118 3.48 -4.49 9.38
CA VAL A 118 4.58 -5.00 10.23
C VAL A 118 4.34 -4.62 11.69
N MET A 119 3.99 -3.37 11.96
CA MET A 119 3.71 -2.89 13.33
C MET A 119 2.56 -3.65 13.98
N LEU A 120 1.49 -3.94 13.23
CA LEU A 120 0.36 -4.75 13.71
C LEU A 120 0.81 -6.17 14.08
N SER A 121 1.62 -6.79 13.22
CA SER A 121 2.17 -8.12 13.48
C SER A 121 3.06 -8.12 14.72
N ASP A 122 3.98 -7.18 14.83
CA ASP A 122 4.90 -7.06 15.97
C ASP A 122 4.14 -6.78 17.28
N LEU A 123 3.12 -5.94 17.21
CA LEU A 123 2.24 -5.68 18.35
C LEU A 123 1.52 -6.96 18.79
N ALA A 124 0.93 -7.71 17.86
CA ALA A 124 0.24 -8.96 18.17
C ALA A 124 1.19 -10.00 18.80
N VAL A 125 2.40 -10.13 18.28
CA VAL A 125 3.43 -11.04 18.84
C VAL A 125 3.85 -10.57 20.24
N SER A 126 4.09 -9.27 20.42
CA SER A 126 4.48 -8.71 21.72
C SER A 126 3.39 -8.90 22.76
N PHE A 127 2.14 -8.64 22.40
CA PHE A 127 0.99 -8.90 23.28
C PHE A 127 0.86 -10.38 23.64
N GLY A 128 0.95 -11.26 22.65
CA GLY A 128 0.87 -12.70 22.88
C GLY A 128 1.97 -13.18 23.82
N THR A 129 3.17 -12.67 23.64
CA THR A 129 4.32 -13.00 24.48
C THR A 129 4.15 -12.49 25.92
N ALA A 130 3.76 -11.22 26.08
CA ALA A 130 3.50 -10.64 27.39
C ALA A 130 2.37 -11.39 28.12
N PHE A 131 1.28 -11.71 27.42
CA PHE A 131 0.17 -12.48 27.94
C PHE A 131 0.59 -13.87 28.42
N LEU A 132 1.44 -14.54 27.65
CA LEU A 132 2.01 -15.85 28.04
C LEU A 132 2.83 -15.77 29.32
N PHE A 133 3.70 -14.77 29.45
CA PHE A 133 4.51 -14.59 30.66
C PHE A 133 3.67 -14.28 31.88
N VAL A 134 2.66 -13.40 31.75
CA VAL A 134 1.76 -13.08 32.85
C VAL A 134 0.93 -14.30 33.24
N ALA A 135 0.44 -15.09 32.28
CA ALA A 135 -0.28 -16.34 32.55
C ALA A 135 0.59 -17.34 33.31
N LEU A 136 1.84 -17.53 32.83
CA LEU A 136 2.79 -18.42 33.48
C LEU A 136 3.08 -17.98 34.93
N PHE A 137 3.30 -16.68 35.13
CA PHE A 137 3.57 -16.13 36.45
C PHE A 137 2.36 -16.32 37.40
N MET A 138 1.13 -16.09 36.90
CA MET A 138 -0.09 -16.31 37.69
C MET A 138 -0.27 -17.79 38.07
N ILE A 139 -0.03 -18.72 37.14
CA ILE A 139 -0.10 -20.16 37.41
C ILE A 139 0.91 -20.56 38.51
N ILE A 140 2.14 -20.09 38.43
CA ILE A 140 3.19 -20.37 39.41
C ILE A 140 2.80 -19.80 40.79
N MET A 141 2.31 -18.54 40.81
CA MET A 141 1.96 -17.86 42.06
C MET A 141 0.77 -18.52 42.77
N LEU A 142 -0.26 -18.88 41.98
CA LEU A 142 -1.47 -19.53 42.53
C LEU A 142 -1.30 -21.04 42.72
N ARG A 143 -0.24 -21.63 42.19
CA ARG A 143 0.03 -23.08 42.20
C ARG A 143 -1.14 -23.94 41.69
N ASP A 144 -1.99 -23.36 40.88
CA ASP A 144 -3.15 -24.02 40.29
C ASP A 144 -3.37 -23.49 38.87
N LEU A 145 -3.38 -24.43 37.91
CA LEU A 145 -3.55 -24.09 36.49
C LEU A 145 -4.92 -23.46 36.19
N LYS A 146 -5.98 -24.00 36.83
CA LYS A 146 -7.34 -23.49 36.60
C LYS A 146 -7.51 -22.09 37.15
N LEU A 147 -7.07 -21.84 38.38
CA LEU A 147 -7.11 -20.53 39.01
C LEU A 147 -6.24 -19.53 38.28
N GLY A 148 -5.06 -19.92 37.80
CA GLY A 148 -4.16 -19.09 37.00
C GLY A 148 -4.81 -18.64 35.70
N LEU A 149 -5.47 -19.53 34.97
CA LEU A 149 -6.19 -19.19 33.75
C LEU A 149 -7.41 -18.31 34.00
N ILE A 150 -8.18 -18.56 35.05
CA ILE A 150 -9.33 -17.72 35.44
C ILE A 150 -8.87 -16.31 35.80
N ALA A 151 -7.74 -16.16 36.48
CA ALA A 151 -7.14 -14.87 36.82
C ALA A 151 -6.74 -14.03 35.61
N MET A 152 -6.61 -14.65 34.42
CA MET A 152 -6.33 -13.92 33.17
C MET A 152 -7.56 -13.29 32.52
N LEU A 153 -8.77 -13.72 32.89
CA LEU A 153 -10.02 -13.19 32.31
C LEU A 153 -10.15 -11.67 32.43
N PRO A 154 -9.87 -11.04 33.60
CA PRO A 154 -9.93 -9.58 33.72
C PRO A 154 -8.97 -8.84 32.78
N ASN A 155 -7.80 -9.43 32.50
CA ASN A 155 -6.81 -8.83 31.59
C ASN A 155 -7.22 -8.98 30.12
N LEU A 156 -7.92 -10.06 29.76
CA LEU A 156 -8.39 -10.30 28.41
C LEU A 156 -9.65 -9.49 28.06
N PHE A 157 -10.48 -9.23 29.05
CA PHE A 157 -11.76 -8.56 28.86
C PHE A 157 -11.66 -7.16 28.22
N PRO A 158 -10.81 -6.22 28.70
CA PRO A 158 -10.67 -4.90 28.07
C PRO A 158 -10.24 -4.99 26.61
N ILE A 159 -9.28 -5.86 26.30
CA ILE A 159 -8.77 -6.05 24.94
C ILE A 159 -9.88 -6.55 24.03
N THR A 160 -10.63 -7.56 24.48
CA THR A 160 -11.74 -8.14 23.70
C THR A 160 -12.85 -7.10 23.47
N VAL A 161 -13.17 -6.28 24.46
CA VAL A 161 -14.17 -5.22 24.35
C VAL A 161 -13.73 -4.16 23.35
N VAL A 162 -12.50 -3.65 23.46
CA VAL A 162 -11.98 -2.61 22.54
C VAL A 162 -11.94 -3.12 21.11
N VAL A 163 -11.34 -4.27 20.86
CA VAL A 163 -11.25 -4.86 19.52
C VAL A 163 -12.63 -5.22 18.99
N GLY A 164 -13.52 -5.73 19.85
CA GLY A 164 -14.90 -6.05 19.49
C GLY A 164 -15.70 -4.81 19.09
N VAL A 165 -15.61 -3.73 19.84
CA VAL A 165 -16.25 -2.44 19.50
C VAL A 165 -15.68 -1.88 18.21
N MET A 166 -14.38 -1.89 18.01
CA MET A 166 -13.77 -1.44 16.75
C MET A 166 -14.27 -2.26 15.56
N GLY A 167 -14.35 -3.59 15.71
CA GLY A 167 -14.89 -4.46 14.65
C GLY A 167 -16.35 -4.20 14.33
N LEU A 168 -17.20 -3.96 15.36
CA LEU A 168 -18.62 -3.69 15.18
C LEU A 168 -18.91 -2.29 14.60
N THR A 169 -18.11 -1.30 14.98
CA THR A 169 -18.26 0.09 14.52
C THR A 169 -17.56 0.36 13.20
N GLY A 170 -16.77 -0.59 12.70
CA GLY A 170 -15.99 -0.41 11.47
C GLY A 170 -14.85 0.61 11.63
N ILE A 171 -14.39 0.87 12.85
CA ILE A 171 -13.25 1.74 13.11
C ILE A 171 -11.98 1.02 12.63
N PRO A 172 -11.26 1.58 11.66
CA PRO A 172 -10.07 0.93 11.13
C PRO A 172 -8.92 0.94 12.13
N LEU A 173 -8.11 -0.11 12.07
CA LEU A 173 -6.81 -0.15 12.74
C LEU A 173 -5.82 0.69 11.92
N ASP A 174 -5.61 1.93 12.33
CA ASP A 174 -4.61 2.82 11.78
C ASP A 174 -3.52 3.15 12.82
N LEU A 175 -2.52 3.94 12.43
CA LEU A 175 -1.44 4.36 13.33
C LEU A 175 -1.95 5.11 14.56
N ASN A 176 -3.02 5.91 14.42
CA ASN A 176 -3.57 6.69 15.51
C ASN A 176 -4.30 5.79 16.51
N THR A 177 -5.11 4.85 16.01
CA THR A 177 -5.81 3.88 16.87
C THR A 177 -4.84 2.94 17.58
N LEU A 178 -3.73 2.57 16.93
CA LEU A 178 -2.65 1.79 17.54
C LEU A 178 -1.95 2.56 18.67
N LEU A 179 -1.65 3.84 18.46
CA LEU A 179 -1.05 4.70 19.48
C LEU A 179 -1.98 4.86 20.68
N ILE A 180 -3.27 5.12 20.43
CA ILE A 180 -4.28 5.25 21.49
C ILE A 180 -4.43 3.92 22.25
N ALA A 181 -4.49 2.80 21.55
CA ALA A 181 -4.57 1.47 22.16
C ALA A 181 -3.34 1.17 23.01
N SER A 182 -2.14 1.50 22.54
CA SER A 182 -0.90 1.28 23.29
C SER A 182 -0.83 2.12 24.57
N ILE A 183 -1.29 3.38 24.53
CA ILE A 183 -1.36 4.25 25.71
C ILE A 183 -2.43 3.79 26.68
N ALA A 184 -3.55 3.28 26.19
CA ALA A 184 -4.67 2.80 27.06
C ALA A 184 -4.35 1.47 27.75
N LEU A 185 -3.40 0.70 27.24
CA LEU A 185 -3.02 -0.61 27.76
C LEU A 185 -1.71 -0.59 28.58
N GLY A 186 -0.94 0.49 28.55
CA GLY A 186 0.28 0.69 29.35
C GLY A 186 0.06 1.55 30.57
#